data_a203f71adf30ff6b387b5b190b267578
#
_entry.id   a203f71adf30ff6b387b5b190b267578
#
_cell.length_a   1.000
_cell.length_b   1.000
_cell.length_c   1.000
_cell.angle_alpha   90.00
_cell.angle_beta   90.00
_cell.angle_gamma   90.00
#
_symmetry.space_group_name_H-M   'P 1'
#
loop_
_entity.id
_entity.type
_entity.pdbx_description
1 polymer ?
#
loop_
_entity_poly.entity_id
_entity_poly.type
_entity_poly.pdbx_seq_one_letter_code
_entity_poly.pdbx_strand_id
1 'polypeptide(L)'
;MKKITRILSSVMAISMLSMPLAACSSSESASPASPAESQSSAASSGVIEISFPTFMCGTASQTEWCAQRVEAFNTEYEGKYKVIVEEIPGDQNYIDKLKVLYSADDLPDVIVTGGYNLIDMMKDKLVDLTPYLDEDTEWKGQLSSVGVNVNSRDGQLYAIPYIRQVIGYYYNKDLFAQAGIEAPPETWEEFEADCDKLLAAGITPISMDTADSGWCTSLLMGAMIGQTDTGEKFMNTNQPDSFVNDDVIQAAARIQKMFQNYTTTDAIGGEYGAAANNFFNEKTAIIANGPWMVSKFYDTSIVSDDFADKIAAAAYPGNVMYNSGQVGWSIASKTPEKIEASLAFVKFMTSEESQKMDLEMCSVVPDRSIEGADVYPLVNDTIALADKASHSINDYQSLWQASVVDEVSVQYPLLAYGSISPEEFAEALTSAIS
;
A
#
# COMPACT_ATOMS: atom_id res chain seq x y z
N MET A 1 40.39 38.43 8.68
CA MET A 1 40.20 39.85 8.28
C MET A 1 38.95 39.96 7.41
N LYS A 2 38.00 40.82 7.87
CA LYS A 2 36.97 41.55 7.09
C LYS A 2 35.95 40.71 6.30
N LYS A 3 34.63 40.93 6.34
CA LYS A 3 33.74 41.88 7.05
C LYS A 3 32.30 41.32 7.00
N ILE A 4 31.62 41.54 8.06
CA ILE A 4 30.17 41.43 8.29
C ILE A 4 29.46 42.51 7.45
N THR A 5 28.28 42.18 6.88
CA THR A 5 27.26 43.19 6.63
C THR A 5 25.85 42.62 6.94
N ARG A 6 25.24 43.21 7.98
CA ARG A 6 23.82 43.13 8.33
C ARG A 6 23.07 44.27 7.62
N ILE A 7 21.83 44.04 7.18
CA ILE A 7 20.76 45.04 6.97
C ILE A 7 19.45 44.31 7.27
N LEU A 8 18.82 44.48 8.36
CA LEU A 8 17.81 45.42 8.92
C LEU A 8 16.52 45.51 8.10
N SER A 9 15.49 44.97 8.73
CA SER A 9 14.13 45.39 9.01
C SER A 9 13.46 46.47 8.17
N SER A 10 12.19 46.20 7.74
CA SER A 10 11.15 47.24 7.74
C SER A 10 9.76 46.60 7.95
N VAL A 11 9.16 47.03 9.01
CA VAL A 11 7.76 46.92 9.43
C VAL A 11 6.97 48.07 8.78
N MET A 12 5.75 47.83 8.30
CA MET A 12 4.65 48.81 8.21
C MET A 12 3.41 48.06 7.73
N ALA A 13 2.43 47.96 8.44
CA ALA A 13 1.48 48.87 9.13
C ALA A 13 0.10 48.80 8.47
N ILE A 14 -0.81 48.52 9.29
CA ILE A 14 -2.28 48.41 9.24
C ILE A 14 -2.92 49.66 8.59
N SER A 15 -3.97 49.45 7.80
CA SER A 15 -5.04 50.42 7.68
C SER A 15 -6.41 49.72 7.57
N MET A 16 -7.16 49.86 8.66
CA MET A 16 -8.60 49.66 8.69
C MET A 16 -9.27 50.83 7.94
N LEU A 17 -10.33 50.54 7.19
CA LEU A 17 -11.32 51.56 6.86
C LEU A 17 -12.73 50.95 6.92
N SER A 18 -13.51 51.65 7.67
CA SER A 18 -14.83 51.43 8.19
C SER A 18 -15.98 51.55 7.15
N MET A 19 -17.07 50.88 7.49
CA MET A 19 -18.43 50.97 6.89
C MET A 19 -18.99 52.41 6.83
N PRO A 20 -20.09 52.60 6.03
CA PRO A 20 -21.34 52.76 6.75
C PRO A 20 -22.55 52.00 6.20
N LEU A 21 -23.44 51.65 7.13
CA LEU A 21 -24.84 51.26 6.94
C LEU A 21 -25.67 52.46 6.36
N ALA A 22 -26.63 52.13 5.50
CA ALA A 22 -27.84 52.91 5.36
C ALA A 22 -29.03 51.97 5.15
N ALA A 23 -29.98 52.05 6.08
CA ALA A 23 -31.29 51.45 6.04
C ALA A 23 -32.30 52.48 5.51
N CYS A 24 -33.37 51.97 4.86
CA CYS A 24 -34.80 52.47 4.86
C CYS A 24 -35.52 51.74 3.73
N SER A 25 -36.46 50.95 3.96
CA SER A 25 -37.84 50.87 4.46
C SER A 25 -38.91 51.07 3.36
N SER A 26 -39.85 50.09 3.32
CA SER A 26 -41.28 50.08 2.92
C SER A 26 -41.60 50.27 1.43
N SER A 27 -42.47 49.48 0.81
CA SER A 27 -43.86 49.14 1.15
C SER A 27 -44.50 48.19 0.12
N GLU A 28 -45.49 47.44 0.57
CA GLU A 28 -46.41 46.52 -0.07
C GLU A 28 -46.93 46.87 -1.47
N SER A 29 -47.09 45.80 -2.29
CA SER A 29 -48.39 45.62 -3.02
C SER A 29 -48.49 44.19 -3.59
N ALA A 30 -49.70 43.65 -3.50
CA ALA A 30 -50.07 42.24 -3.75
C ALA A 30 -50.23 41.89 -5.24
N SER A 31 -50.00 40.62 -5.51
CA SER A 31 -50.53 39.61 -6.45
C SER A 31 -51.19 40.00 -7.77
N PRO A 32 -51.17 39.16 -8.85
CA PRO A 32 -51.81 37.87 -8.80
C PRO A 32 -51.00 36.73 -9.50
N ALA A 33 -51.40 35.50 -9.15
CA ALA A 33 -50.94 34.23 -9.68
C ALA A 33 -51.22 34.05 -11.19
N SER A 34 -50.27 33.39 -11.89
CA SER A 34 -50.52 32.62 -13.11
C SER A 34 -49.42 31.54 -13.32
N PRO A 35 -49.61 30.56 -14.17
CA PRO A 35 -49.62 29.16 -13.74
C PRO A 35 -48.26 28.46 -13.82
N ALA A 36 -48.16 27.36 -13.09
CA ALA A 36 -47.03 26.45 -13.10
C ALA A 36 -46.70 25.96 -14.53
N GLU A 37 -45.63 26.47 -15.11
CA GLU A 37 -44.91 25.77 -16.17
C GLU A 37 -44.11 24.64 -15.54
N SER A 38 -44.47 23.44 -15.92
CA SER A 38 -43.67 22.23 -15.71
C SER A 38 -42.27 22.48 -16.29
N GLN A 39 -41.30 22.82 -15.45
CA GLN A 39 -39.91 22.69 -15.84
C GLN A 39 -39.63 21.18 -15.96
N SER A 40 -39.70 20.71 -17.19
CA SER A 40 -38.98 19.48 -17.55
C SER A 40 -37.54 19.66 -17.12
N SER A 41 -37.06 18.81 -16.21
CA SER A 41 -35.65 18.71 -15.89
C SER A 41 -34.91 18.44 -17.19
N ALA A 42 -34.36 19.49 -17.77
CA ALA A 42 -33.34 19.35 -18.79
C ALA A 42 -32.19 18.59 -18.12
N ALA A 43 -31.94 17.37 -18.55
CA ALA A 43 -30.74 16.64 -18.21
C ALA A 43 -29.53 17.55 -18.46
N SER A 44 -28.80 17.90 -17.44
CA SER A 44 -27.57 18.67 -17.57
C SER A 44 -26.61 17.79 -18.39
N SER A 45 -26.33 18.19 -19.62
CA SER A 45 -25.32 17.56 -20.51
C SER A 45 -23.92 17.93 -20.07
N GLY A 46 -23.61 17.74 -18.78
CA GLY A 46 -22.29 18.01 -18.24
C GLY A 46 -21.49 16.71 -18.09
N VAL A 47 -20.18 16.81 -18.29
CA VAL A 47 -19.23 15.72 -17.99
C VAL A 47 -19.34 15.37 -16.52
N ILE A 48 -19.48 14.07 -16.20
CA ILE A 48 -19.50 13.59 -14.81
C ILE A 48 -18.05 13.46 -14.35
N GLU A 49 -17.67 14.28 -13.36
CA GLU A 49 -16.36 14.23 -12.76
C GLU A 49 -16.38 13.31 -11.54
N ILE A 50 -15.40 12.40 -11.45
CA ILE A 50 -15.14 11.52 -10.30
C ILE A 50 -13.78 11.81 -9.71
N SER A 51 -13.69 11.84 -8.39
CA SER A 51 -12.46 12.07 -7.64
C SER A 51 -11.74 10.77 -7.35
N PHE A 52 -10.43 10.78 -7.55
CA PHE A 52 -9.55 9.63 -7.32
C PHE A 52 -8.24 10.08 -6.64
N PRO A 53 -8.14 10.00 -5.30
CA PRO A 53 -6.86 10.13 -4.61
C PRO A 53 -6.04 8.87 -4.86
N THR A 54 -4.73 9.03 -5.05
CA THR A 54 -3.84 7.91 -5.31
C THR A 54 -2.48 8.06 -4.65
N PHE A 55 -1.97 6.95 -4.07
CA PHE A 55 -0.57 6.82 -3.64
C PHE A 55 0.35 6.36 -4.79
N MET A 56 -0.22 5.93 -5.92
CA MET A 56 0.50 5.55 -7.13
C MET A 56 1.06 6.80 -7.83
N CYS A 57 1.94 7.52 -7.13
CA CYS A 57 2.54 8.79 -7.57
C CYS A 57 3.92 8.98 -6.92
N GLY A 58 4.63 10.01 -7.33
CA GLY A 58 5.95 10.33 -6.77
C GLY A 58 6.99 9.26 -7.08
N THR A 59 7.46 8.54 -6.05
CA THR A 59 8.46 7.48 -6.17
C THR A 59 7.87 6.06 -6.28
N ALA A 60 6.55 5.91 -6.23
CA ALA A 60 5.89 4.62 -6.39
C ALA A 60 6.18 4.01 -7.76
N SER A 61 6.31 2.67 -7.83
CA SER A 61 6.59 1.98 -9.10
C SER A 61 5.50 2.19 -10.14
N GLN A 62 4.25 2.33 -9.71
CA GLN A 62 3.07 2.48 -10.55
C GLN A 62 2.77 3.91 -11.00
N THR A 63 3.64 4.89 -10.70
CA THR A 63 3.40 6.31 -11.01
C THR A 63 3.10 6.55 -12.48
N GLU A 64 3.94 6.02 -13.38
CA GLU A 64 3.78 6.22 -14.81
C GLU A 64 2.58 5.45 -15.37
N TRP A 65 2.40 4.22 -14.94
CA TRP A 65 1.24 3.39 -15.30
C TRP A 65 -0.07 4.08 -14.93
N CYS A 66 -0.21 4.54 -13.70
CA CYS A 66 -1.42 5.19 -13.21
C CYS A 66 -1.74 6.45 -14.04
N ALA A 67 -0.74 7.31 -14.28
CA ALA A 67 -0.91 8.51 -15.08
C ALA A 67 -1.36 8.21 -16.51
N GLN A 68 -0.73 7.24 -17.18
CA GLN A 68 -1.08 6.82 -18.55
C GLN A 68 -2.49 6.23 -18.62
N ARG A 69 -2.88 5.40 -17.63
CA ARG A 69 -4.22 4.79 -17.64
C ARG A 69 -5.33 5.80 -17.36
N VAL A 70 -5.10 6.76 -16.46
CA VAL A 70 -6.07 7.86 -16.21
C VAL A 70 -6.22 8.73 -17.45
N GLU A 71 -5.13 9.07 -18.14
CA GLU A 71 -5.18 9.84 -19.39
C GLU A 71 -5.94 9.07 -20.47
N ALA A 72 -5.68 7.77 -20.62
CA ALA A 72 -6.37 6.91 -21.58
C ALA A 72 -7.88 6.84 -21.29
N PHE A 73 -8.27 6.65 -20.02
CA PHE A 73 -9.67 6.68 -19.61
C PHE A 73 -10.34 8.02 -19.94
N ASN A 74 -9.71 9.13 -19.56
CA ASN A 74 -10.25 10.46 -19.80
C ASN A 74 -10.40 10.77 -21.30
N THR A 75 -9.55 10.16 -22.15
CA THR A 75 -9.62 10.26 -23.61
C THR A 75 -10.77 9.40 -24.16
N GLU A 76 -10.87 8.15 -23.72
CA GLU A 76 -11.90 7.20 -24.20
C GLU A 76 -13.32 7.69 -23.85
N TYR A 77 -13.46 8.28 -22.66
CA TYR A 77 -14.75 8.77 -22.15
C TYR A 77 -14.92 10.27 -22.29
N GLU A 78 -14.16 10.93 -23.20
CA GLU A 78 -14.27 12.37 -23.44
C GLU A 78 -15.73 12.81 -23.66
N GLY A 79 -16.14 13.85 -22.93
CA GLY A 79 -17.51 14.37 -22.98
C GLY A 79 -18.53 13.62 -22.13
N LYS A 80 -18.19 12.43 -21.59
CA LYS A 80 -19.08 11.65 -20.72
C LYS A 80 -18.58 11.62 -19.27
N TYR A 81 -17.34 11.13 -19.04
CA TYR A 81 -16.74 10.99 -17.73
C TYR A 81 -15.36 11.63 -17.69
N LYS A 82 -14.94 12.06 -16.49
CA LYS A 82 -13.60 12.58 -16.25
C LYS A 82 -13.12 12.24 -14.86
N VAL A 83 -11.94 11.61 -14.77
CA VAL A 83 -11.26 11.35 -13.50
C VAL A 83 -10.41 12.54 -13.12
N ILE A 84 -10.60 13.03 -11.89
CA ILE A 84 -9.81 14.09 -11.25
C ILE A 84 -8.91 13.42 -10.21
N VAL A 85 -7.61 13.43 -10.46
CA VAL A 85 -6.60 12.80 -9.58
C VAL A 85 -6.17 13.77 -8.50
N GLU A 86 -6.06 13.28 -7.26
CA GLU A 86 -5.32 13.90 -6.15
C GLU A 86 -4.12 13.00 -5.82
N GLU A 87 -2.90 13.48 -6.05
CA GLU A 87 -1.68 12.75 -5.73
C GLU A 87 -1.35 12.87 -4.25
N ILE A 88 -1.18 11.74 -3.56
CA ILE A 88 -0.85 11.65 -2.13
C ILE A 88 0.34 10.69 -1.99
N PRO A 89 1.59 11.19 -2.10
CA PRO A 89 2.77 10.33 -2.00
C PRO A 89 2.90 9.67 -0.63
N GLY A 90 3.19 8.36 -0.64
CA GLY A 90 3.37 7.54 0.56
C GLY A 90 2.09 6.91 1.05
N ASP A 91 2.16 5.62 1.33
CA ASP A 91 1.01 4.79 1.71
C ASP A 91 0.36 5.29 3.01
N GLN A 92 1.18 5.61 4.02
CA GLN A 92 0.66 6.09 5.31
C GLN A 92 -0.06 7.44 5.17
N ASN A 93 0.49 8.38 4.40
CA ASN A 93 -0.16 9.67 4.13
C ASN A 93 -1.52 9.48 3.45
N TYR A 94 -1.59 8.53 2.51
CA TYR A 94 -2.82 8.16 1.82
C TYR A 94 -3.87 7.59 2.78
N ILE A 95 -3.47 6.62 3.61
CA ILE A 95 -4.33 6.00 4.63
C ILE A 95 -4.88 7.05 5.59
N ASP A 96 -4.02 7.90 6.14
CA ASP A 96 -4.40 8.93 7.10
C ASP A 96 -5.36 9.95 6.48
N LYS A 97 -5.12 10.33 5.23
CA LYS A 97 -6.03 11.19 4.49
C LYS A 97 -7.41 10.55 4.32
N LEU A 98 -7.49 9.27 3.98
CA LEU A 98 -8.76 8.56 3.86
C LEU A 98 -9.50 8.45 5.20
N LYS A 99 -8.80 8.19 6.31
CA LYS A 99 -9.39 8.18 7.66
C LYS A 99 -10.02 9.52 8.01
N VAL A 100 -9.34 10.64 7.68
CA VAL A 100 -9.87 11.99 7.88
C VAL A 100 -11.11 12.24 7.04
N LEU A 101 -11.06 11.91 5.74
CA LEU A 101 -12.19 12.11 4.80
C LEU A 101 -13.39 11.23 5.17
N TYR A 102 -13.15 9.97 5.60
CA TYR A 102 -14.20 9.11 6.13
C TYR A 102 -14.92 9.74 7.33
N SER A 103 -14.14 10.27 8.30
CA SER A 103 -14.68 10.91 9.49
C SER A 103 -15.49 12.19 9.18
N ALA A 104 -15.12 12.89 8.10
CA ALA A 104 -15.81 14.08 7.61
C ALA A 104 -17.02 13.78 6.72
N ASP A 105 -17.34 12.52 6.45
CA ASP A 105 -18.34 12.07 5.46
C ASP A 105 -18.08 12.60 4.04
N ASP A 106 -16.82 12.73 3.67
CA ASP A 106 -16.34 13.31 2.42
C ASP A 106 -15.38 12.38 1.65
N LEU A 107 -15.68 11.07 1.65
CA LEU A 107 -14.88 10.11 0.88
C LEU A 107 -14.92 10.44 -0.61
N PRO A 108 -13.78 10.34 -1.31
CA PRO A 108 -13.69 10.45 -2.76
C PRO A 108 -14.48 9.35 -3.47
N ASP A 109 -14.78 9.58 -4.76
CA ASP A 109 -15.63 8.67 -5.54
C ASP A 109 -15.02 7.28 -5.73
N VAL A 110 -13.69 7.19 -5.98
CA VAL A 110 -12.95 5.93 -6.11
C VAL A 110 -11.73 5.97 -5.21
N ILE A 111 -11.53 4.91 -4.44
CA ILE A 111 -10.40 4.76 -3.52
C ILE A 111 -9.85 3.33 -3.56
N VAL A 112 -8.63 3.13 -3.13
CA VAL A 112 -8.01 1.81 -2.95
C VAL A 112 -8.05 1.45 -1.47
N THR A 113 -8.75 0.37 -1.12
CA THR A 113 -9.04 0.01 0.29
C THR A 113 -8.52 -1.36 0.70
N GLY A 114 -8.31 -2.27 -0.25
CA GLY A 114 -8.12 -3.68 0.07
C GLY A 114 -6.86 -3.99 0.87
N GLY A 115 -5.79 -3.24 0.67
CA GLY A 115 -4.50 -3.51 1.31
C GLY A 115 -4.29 -2.93 2.70
N TYR A 116 -5.29 -2.27 3.31
CA TYR A 116 -5.08 -1.50 4.54
C TYR A 116 -6.17 -1.72 5.59
N ASN A 117 -6.91 -2.81 5.48
CA ASN A 117 -8.10 -3.10 6.32
C ASN A 117 -9.13 -1.94 6.41
N LEU A 118 -9.11 -1.05 5.42
CA LEU A 118 -9.99 0.12 5.37
C LEU A 118 -11.44 -0.27 5.07
N ILE A 119 -11.66 -1.45 4.46
CA ILE A 119 -13.01 -1.95 4.19
C ILE A 119 -13.79 -2.10 5.49
N ASP A 120 -13.21 -2.70 6.53
CA ASP A 120 -13.90 -2.89 7.81
C ASP A 120 -14.27 -1.57 8.49
N MET A 121 -13.41 -0.54 8.33
CA MET A 121 -13.68 0.80 8.84
C MET A 121 -14.74 1.55 8.03
N MET A 122 -14.73 1.40 6.69
CA MET A 122 -15.44 2.30 5.77
C MET A 122 -16.64 1.66 5.07
N LYS A 123 -16.92 0.37 5.27
CA LYS A 123 -17.94 -0.39 4.53
C LYS A 123 -19.35 0.23 4.56
N ASP A 124 -19.68 0.98 5.60
CA ASP A 124 -20.95 1.69 5.71
C ASP A 124 -21.10 2.85 4.72
N LYS A 125 -19.99 3.30 4.11
CA LYS A 125 -19.95 4.37 3.09
C LYS A 125 -19.49 3.89 1.72
N LEU A 126 -19.12 2.60 1.60
CA LEU A 126 -18.73 1.99 0.33
C LEU A 126 -19.94 1.38 -0.38
N VAL A 127 -19.88 1.39 -1.69
CA VAL A 127 -20.89 0.75 -2.54
C VAL A 127 -20.70 -0.78 -2.48
N ASP A 128 -21.79 -1.52 -2.22
CA ASP A 128 -21.81 -2.97 -2.45
C ASP A 128 -21.72 -3.24 -3.96
N LEU A 129 -20.64 -3.86 -4.39
CA LEU A 129 -20.35 -4.14 -5.80
C LEU A 129 -20.96 -5.45 -6.28
N THR A 130 -21.51 -6.27 -5.37
CA THR A 130 -22.08 -7.60 -5.69
C THR A 130 -23.17 -7.52 -6.77
N PRO A 131 -24.17 -6.62 -6.70
CA PRO A 131 -25.22 -6.55 -7.72
C PRO A 131 -24.68 -6.22 -9.10
N TYR A 132 -23.68 -5.34 -9.20
CA TYR A 132 -23.08 -4.93 -10.48
C TYR A 132 -22.27 -6.06 -11.13
N LEU A 133 -21.61 -6.88 -10.32
CA LEU A 133 -20.91 -8.07 -10.83
C LEU A 133 -21.88 -9.20 -11.19
N ASP A 134 -23.02 -9.29 -10.52
CA ASP A 134 -24.05 -10.27 -10.88
C ASP A 134 -24.69 -9.96 -12.23
N GLU A 135 -24.76 -8.69 -12.60
CA GLU A 135 -25.19 -8.21 -13.92
C GLU A 135 -24.09 -8.34 -14.98
N ASP A 136 -22.82 -8.19 -14.60
CA ASP A 136 -21.65 -8.31 -15.51
C ASP A 136 -20.88 -9.62 -15.20
N THR A 137 -21.43 -10.73 -15.67
CA THR A 137 -20.87 -12.07 -15.45
C THR A 137 -19.50 -12.29 -16.09
N GLU A 138 -19.17 -11.53 -17.13
CA GLU A 138 -17.86 -11.57 -17.77
C GLU A 138 -16.81 -10.94 -16.85
N TRP A 139 -17.06 -9.75 -16.33
CA TRP A 139 -16.16 -9.09 -15.36
C TRP A 139 -16.03 -9.93 -14.10
N LYS A 140 -17.16 -10.42 -13.56
CA LYS A 140 -17.18 -11.31 -12.40
C LYS A 140 -16.30 -12.55 -12.59
N GLY A 141 -16.38 -13.17 -13.77
CA GLY A 141 -15.61 -14.39 -14.10
C GLY A 141 -14.09 -14.16 -14.22
N GLN A 142 -13.65 -12.91 -14.26
CA GLN A 142 -12.23 -12.54 -14.30
C GLN A 142 -11.59 -12.41 -12.93
N LEU A 143 -12.38 -12.29 -11.86
CA LEU A 143 -11.89 -12.09 -10.49
C LEU A 143 -11.53 -13.43 -9.85
N SER A 144 -10.41 -13.48 -9.12
CA SER A 144 -10.04 -14.67 -8.35
C SER A 144 -10.97 -14.85 -7.13
N SER A 145 -11.21 -16.08 -6.75
CA SER A 145 -11.98 -16.38 -5.54
C SER A 145 -11.27 -15.91 -4.26
N VAL A 146 -9.93 -15.91 -4.26
CA VAL A 146 -9.11 -15.44 -3.13
C VAL A 146 -9.24 -13.93 -2.99
N GLY A 147 -9.08 -13.18 -4.09
CA GLY A 147 -9.25 -11.74 -4.08
C GLY A 147 -10.66 -11.31 -3.69
N VAL A 148 -11.69 -11.99 -4.22
CA VAL A 148 -13.08 -11.73 -3.84
C VAL A 148 -13.31 -11.97 -2.34
N ASN A 149 -12.77 -13.06 -1.77
CA ASN A 149 -12.95 -13.36 -0.34
C ASN A 149 -12.32 -12.27 0.55
N VAL A 150 -11.09 -11.83 0.23
CA VAL A 150 -10.38 -10.81 1.03
C VAL A 150 -11.12 -9.46 0.99
N ASN A 151 -11.75 -9.13 -0.14
CA ASN A 151 -12.45 -7.86 -0.35
C ASN A 151 -13.95 -7.91 -0.02
N SER A 152 -14.45 -9.04 0.53
CA SER A 152 -15.86 -9.22 0.90
C SER A 152 -16.06 -9.18 2.42
N ARG A 153 -17.20 -8.64 2.84
CA ARG A 153 -17.68 -8.68 4.22
C ARG A 153 -19.18 -9.02 4.22
N ASP A 154 -19.58 -9.95 5.07
CA ASP A 154 -20.99 -10.35 5.23
C ASP A 154 -21.67 -10.79 3.91
N GLY A 155 -20.90 -11.34 2.96
CA GLY A 155 -21.37 -11.78 1.65
C GLY A 155 -21.51 -10.66 0.60
N GLN A 156 -21.09 -9.44 0.91
CA GLN A 156 -21.05 -8.29 0.02
C GLN A 156 -19.61 -7.96 -0.38
N LEU A 157 -19.39 -7.63 -1.64
CA LEU A 157 -18.07 -7.23 -2.16
C LEU A 157 -17.93 -5.72 -2.12
N TYR A 158 -16.91 -5.21 -1.44
CA TYR A 158 -16.67 -3.78 -1.26
C TYR A 158 -15.48 -3.23 -2.06
N ALA A 159 -14.65 -4.10 -2.62
CA ALA A 159 -13.58 -3.69 -3.52
C ALA A 159 -13.34 -4.72 -4.63
N ILE A 160 -12.99 -4.24 -5.83
CA ILE A 160 -12.59 -5.09 -6.94
C ILE A 160 -11.12 -5.46 -6.77
N PRO A 161 -10.77 -6.75 -6.55
CA PRO A 161 -9.38 -7.18 -6.45
C PRO A 161 -8.66 -6.99 -7.78
N TYR A 162 -7.36 -6.65 -7.74
CA TYR A 162 -6.56 -6.56 -8.95
C TYR A 162 -5.10 -7.00 -8.78
N ILE A 163 -4.61 -7.10 -7.55
CA ILE A 163 -3.25 -7.52 -7.23
C ILE A 163 -3.27 -8.84 -6.46
N ARG A 164 -2.39 -9.77 -6.85
CA ARG A 164 -1.94 -10.90 -6.05
C ARG A 164 -0.62 -10.52 -5.39
N GLN A 165 -0.57 -10.50 -4.09
CA GLN A 165 0.68 -10.33 -3.37
C GLN A 165 1.46 -11.63 -3.35
N VAL A 166 2.63 -11.61 -3.95
CA VAL A 166 3.63 -12.69 -3.87
C VAL A 166 4.91 -12.08 -3.33
N ILE A 167 5.20 -12.26 -2.04
CA ILE A 167 6.32 -11.61 -1.38
C ILE A 167 7.21 -12.65 -0.69
N GLY A 168 8.50 -12.56 -1.00
CA GLY A 168 9.57 -13.23 -0.31
C GLY A 168 10.63 -12.22 0.12
N TYR A 169 11.89 -12.55 -0.09
CA TYR A 169 12.96 -11.59 0.02
C TYR A 169 13.89 -11.67 -1.19
N TYR A 170 14.53 -10.54 -1.49
CA TYR A 170 15.61 -10.47 -2.48
C TYR A 170 16.95 -10.43 -1.77
N TYR A 171 17.95 -11.09 -2.37
CA TYR A 171 19.31 -11.11 -1.85
C TYR A 171 20.34 -10.93 -2.96
N ASN A 172 21.47 -10.32 -2.63
CA ASN A 172 22.59 -10.14 -3.54
C ASN A 172 23.51 -11.38 -3.47
N LYS A 173 23.52 -12.17 -4.56
CA LYS A 173 24.31 -13.41 -4.69
C LYS A 173 25.80 -13.19 -4.52
N ASP A 174 26.32 -12.06 -5.00
CA ASP A 174 27.74 -11.76 -4.93
C ASP A 174 28.16 -11.44 -3.50
N LEU A 175 27.34 -10.73 -2.74
CA LEU A 175 27.56 -10.46 -1.32
C LEU A 175 27.46 -11.75 -0.50
N PHE A 176 26.52 -12.64 -0.84
CA PHE A 176 26.42 -13.99 -0.22
C PHE A 176 27.65 -14.81 -0.50
N ALA A 177 28.09 -14.87 -1.76
CA ALA A 177 29.31 -15.61 -2.15
C ALA A 177 30.57 -15.05 -1.46
N GLN A 178 30.68 -13.72 -1.33
CA GLN A 178 31.78 -13.07 -0.60
C GLN A 178 31.80 -13.47 0.88
N ALA A 179 30.63 -13.71 1.50
CA ALA A 179 30.50 -14.18 2.87
C ALA A 179 30.60 -15.72 3.00
N GLY A 180 30.78 -16.44 1.89
CA GLY A 180 30.82 -17.90 1.87
C GLY A 180 29.46 -18.58 2.09
N ILE A 181 28.38 -17.91 1.68
CA ILE A 181 27.01 -18.43 1.72
C ILE A 181 26.67 -18.95 0.32
N GLU A 182 26.38 -20.25 0.21
CA GLU A 182 26.16 -20.92 -1.08
C GLU A 182 24.69 -20.96 -1.52
N ALA A 183 23.76 -20.89 -0.56
CA ALA A 183 22.31 -20.95 -0.82
C ALA A 183 21.54 -20.15 0.23
N PRO A 184 20.30 -19.74 -0.08
CA PRO A 184 19.40 -19.15 0.92
C PRO A 184 19.15 -20.10 2.10
N PRO A 185 19.06 -19.59 3.35
CA PRO A 185 18.84 -20.40 4.56
C PRO A 185 17.45 -21.02 4.58
N GLU A 186 17.34 -22.24 5.10
CA GLU A 186 16.07 -22.97 5.25
C GLU A 186 15.40 -22.74 6.61
N THR A 187 16.17 -22.32 7.63
CA THR A 187 15.70 -22.05 8.99
C THR A 187 16.09 -20.64 9.44
N TRP A 188 15.38 -20.08 10.41
CA TRP A 188 15.73 -18.75 10.96
C TRP A 188 17.07 -18.78 11.72
N GLU A 189 17.45 -19.91 12.27
CA GLU A 189 18.77 -20.12 12.88
C GLU A 189 19.88 -20.04 11.84
N GLU A 190 19.68 -20.65 10.68
CA GLU A 190 20.61 -20.53 9.54
C GLU A 190 20.63 -19.09 8.99
N PHE A 191 19.47 -18.43 8.90
CA PHE A 191 19.37 -17.02 8.48
C PHE A 191 20.23 -16.12 9.39
N GLU A 192 20.13 -16.28 10.71
CA GLU A 192 20.94 -15.54 11.66
C GLU A 192 22.44 -15.88 11.55
N ALA A 193 22.78 -17.16 11.35
CA ALA A 193 24.17 -17.58 11.12
C ALA A 193 24.75 -16.99 9.82
N ASP A 194 23.93 -16.85 8.78
CA ASP A 194 24.34 -16.19 7.54
C ASP A 194 24.49 -14.68 7.72
N CYS A 195 23.66 -14.05 8.52
CA CYS A 195 23.86 -12.66 8.94
C CYS A 195 25.21 -12.47 9.65
N ASP A 196 25.58 -13.38 10.53
CA ASP A 196 26.90 -13.35 11.21
C ASP A 196 28.08 -13.51 10.23
N LYS A 197 27.94 -14.37 9.20
CA LYS A 197 28.94 -14.51 8.12
C LYS A 197 29.05 -13.23 7.29
N LEU A 198 27.93 -12.60 6.94
CA LEU A 198 27.91 -11.31 6.23
C LEU A 198 28.63 -10.23 7.02
N LEU A 199 28.34 -10.10 8.33
CA LEU A 199 29.03 -9.15 9.22
C LEU A 199 30.54 -9.44 9.29
N ALA A 200 30.95 -10.72 9.40
CA ALA A 200 32.35 -11.10 9.41
C ALA A 200 33.07 -10.73 8.11
N ALA A 201 32.36 -10.70 6.97
CA ALA A 201 32.84 -10.24 5.68
C ALA A 201 32.78 -8.69 5.51
N GLY A 202 32.30 -7.95 6.53
CA GLY A 202 32.17 -6.51 6.51
C GLY A 202 30.92 -5.99 5.74
N ILE A 203 29.92 -6.85 5.56
CA ILE A 203 28.68 -6.58 4.83
C ILE A 203 27.56 -6.46 5.84
N THR A 204 26.77 -5.37 5.75
CA THR A 204 25.53 -5.26 6.55
C THR A 204 24.47 -6.20 5.99
N PRO A 205 23.89 -7.11 6.83
CA PRO A 205 23.01 -8.15 6.32
C PRO A 205 21.70 -7.67 5.70
N ILE A 206 20.90 -6.87 6.45
CA ILE A 206 19.47 -6.69 6.15
C ILE A 206 19.11 -5.20 6.02
N SER A 207 18.35 -4.87 4.98
CA SER A 207 17.62 -3.60 4.89
C SER A 207 16.34 -3.69 5.72
N MET A 208 16.19 -2.80 6.69
CA MET A 208 15.03 -2.68 7.56
C MET A 208 14.58 -1.22 7.68
N ASP A 209 13.38 -1.00 8.16
CA ASP A 209 12.74 0.29 8.40
C ASP A 209 11.86 0.23 9.65
N THR A 210 11.52 1.38 10.24
CA THR A 210 10.56 1.45 11.35
C THR A 210 9.53 2.56 11.17
N ALA A 211 9.84 3.55 10.34
CA ALA A 211 8.91 4.63 10.03
C ALA A 211 7.97 4.25 8.89
N ASP A 212 7.01 5.11 8.62
CA ASP A 212 5.91 4.81 7.71
C ASP A 212 5.14 3.58 8.23
N SER A 213 5.08 2.50 7.54
CA SER A 213 4.47 1.25 8.04
C SER A 213 5.50 0.25 8.58
N GLY A 214 6.80 0.58 8.56
CA GLY A 214 7.87 -0.37 8.85
C GLY A 214 7.79 -1.59 7.93
N TRP A 215 7.54 -1.37 6.64
CA TRP A 215 7.14 -2.39 5.68
C TRP A 215 8.11 -3.57 5.59
N CYS A 216 9.39 -3.31 5.34
CA CYS A 216 10.39 -4.39 5.21
C CYS A 216 10.54 -5.19 6.50
N THR A 217 10.47 -4.53 7.65
CA THR A 217 10.52 -5.15 8.97
C THR A 217 9.29 -6.01 9.24
N SER A 218 8.11 -5.50 8.88
CA SER A 218 6.84 -6.20 9.06
C SER A 218 6.73 -7.45 8.19
N LEU A 219 7.31 -7.42 7.00
CA LEU A 219 7.39 -8.60 6.14
C LEU A 219 8.26 -9.70 6.76
N LEU A 220 9.39 -9.33 7.37
CA LEU A 220 10.22 -10.29 8.11
C LEU A 220 9.48 -10.84 9.33
N MET A 221 8.85 -9.97 10.13
CA MET A 221 8.10 -10.38 11.33
C MET A 221 6.95 -11.32 10.99
N GLY A 222 6.13 -10.98 9.99
CA GLY A 222 5.02 -11.83 9.57
C GLY A 222 5.47 -13.20 9.06
N ALA A 223 6.57 -13.26 8.32
CA ALA A 223 7.15 -14.53 7.88
C ALA A 223 7.67 -15.38 9.05
N MET A 224 8.25 -14.75 10.09
CA MET A 224 8.66 -15.45 11.32
C MET A 224 7.47 -16.01 12.08
N ILE A 225 6.37 -15.24 12.16
CA ILE A 225 5.13 -15.71 12.77
C ILE A 225 4.56 -16.88 11.95
N GLY A 226 4.47 -16.73 10.63
CA GLY A 226 3.78 -17.66 9.73
C GLY A 226 4.50 -18.97 9.44
N GLN A 227 5.67 -19.23 10.04
CA GLN A 227 6.46 -20.45 9.81
C GLN A 227 5.89 -21.71 10.47
N THR A 228 4.90 -21.59 11.31
CA THR A 228 4.21 -22.69 12.00
C THR A 228 2.74 -22.76 11.57
N ASP A 229 2.08 -23.91 11.70
CA ASP A 229 0.66 -24.04 11.40
C ASP A 229 -0.20 -23.08 12.24
N THR A 230 0.18 -22.84 13.50
CA THR A 230 -0.51 -21.89 14.39
C THR A 230 -0.29 -20.47 13.95
N GLY A 231 0.94 -20.11 13.60
CA GLY A 231 1.33 -18.79 13.12
C GLY A 231 0.75 -18.47 11.74
N GLU A 232 0.75 -19.42 10.80
CA GLU A 232 0.07 -19.27 9.50
C GLU A 232 -1.40 -18.98 9.69
N LYS A 233 -2.08 -19.76 10.54
CA LYS A 233 -3.48 -19.52 10.87
C LYS A 233 -3.68 -18.12 11.49
N PHE A 234 -2.78 -17.69 12.39
CA PHE A 234 -2.84 -16.37 13.00
C PHE A 234 -2.69 -15.25 11.95
N MET A 235 -1.68 -15.34 11.08
CA MET A 235 -1.45 -14.36 10.00
C MET A 235 -2.61 -14.28 9.00
N ASN A 236 -3.39 -15.36 8.87
CA ASN A 236 -4.57 -15.45 8.00
C ASN A 236 -5.89 -15.18 8.74
N THR A 237 -5.85 -14.77 10.02
CA THR A 237 -7.04 -14.42 10.80
C THR A 237 -7.35 -12.93 10.61
N ASN A 238 -8.58 -12.64 10.17
CA ASN A 238 -9.07 -11.27 10.11
C ASN A 238 -9.33 -10.74 11.53
N GLN A 239 -8.74 -9.60 11.85
CA GLN A 239 -8.89 -8.90 13.13
C GLN A 239 -8.68 -9.82 14.36
N PRO A 240 -7.45 -10.32 14.59
CA PRO A 240 -7.15 -11.15 15.75
C PRO A 240 -7.56 -10.47 17.07
N ASP A 241 -8.08 -11.25 18.02
CA ASP A 241 -8.50 -10.74 19.33
C ASP A 241 -7.34 -10.53 20.32
N SER A 242 -6.15 -11.05 20.02
CA SER A 242 -4.95 -10.93 20.86
C SER A 242 -3.70 -11.19 20.05
N PHE A 243 -2.64 -10.44 20.35
CA PHE A 243 -1.29 -10.60 19.82
C PHE A 243 -0.35 -11.29 20.82
N VAL A 244 -0.80 -11.54 22.04
CA VAL A 244 -0.02 -12.24 23.08
C VAL A 244 -0.06 -13.74 22.81
N ASN A 245 0.87 -14.21 21.99
CA ASN A 245 1.11 -15.63 21.71
C ASN A 245 2.59 -15.87 21.42
N ASP A 246 3.02 -17.13 21.50
CA ASP A 246 4.42 -17.50 21.38
C ASP A 246 5.03 -17.16 20.01
N ASP A 247 4.28 -17.32 18.91
CA ASP A 247 4.75 -17.02 17.55
C ASP A 247 5.08 -15.52 17.40
N VAL A 248 4.20 -14.62 17.88
CA VAL A 248 4.42 -13.17 17.85
C VAL A 248 5.57 -12.75 18.76
N ILE A 249 5.64 -13.28 19.98
CA ILE A 249 6.70 -12.94 20.96
C ILE A 249 8.08 -13.37 20.42
N GLN A 250 8.19 -14.59 19.87
CA GLN A 250 9.45 -15.07 19.28
C GLN A 250 9.86 -14.25 18.05
N ALA A 251 8.92 -13.90 17.19
CA ALA A 251 9.17 -13.03 16.04
C ALA A 251 9.66 -11.64 16.49
N ALA A 252 9.01 -11.04 17.48
CA ALA A 252 9.44 -9.76 18.04
C ALA A 252 10.87 -9.82 18.64
N ALA A 253 11.22 -10.92 19.32
CA ALA A 253 12.57 -11.13 19.86
C ALA A 253 13.63 -11.19 18.75
N ARG A 254 13.34 -11.88 17.62
CA ARG A 254 14.23 -11.93 16.47
C ARG A 254 14.36 -10.58 15.78
N ILE A 255 13.26 -9.85 15.59
CA ILE A 255 13.25 -8.48 15.05
C ILE A 255 14.10 -7.56 15.91
N GLN A 256 13.94 -7.60 17.24
CA GLN A 256 14.79 -6.84 18.16
C GLN A 256 16.28 -7.13 17.96
N LYS A 257 16.65 -8.43 17.89
CA LYS A 257 18.02 -8.85 17.60
C LYS A 257 18.52 -8.35 16.26
N MET A 258 17.68 -8.36 15.20
CA MET A 258 18.05 -7.88 13.87
C MET A 258 18.34 -6.39 13.87
N PHE A 259 17.53 -5.58 14.54
CA PHE A 259 17.81 -4.15 14.68
C PHE A 259 19.11 -3.86 15.43
N GLN A 260 19.41 -4.65 16.44
CA GLN A 260 20.60 -4.43 17.26
C GLN A 260 21.90 -4.86 16.59
N ASN A 261 21.85 -5.82 15.63
CA ASN A 261 23.05 -6.45 15.10
C ASN A 261 23.17 -6.48 13.58
N TYR A 262 22.07 -6.52 12.82
CA TYR A 262 22.08 -6.99 11.42
C TYR A 262 21.62 -5.94 10.40
N THR A 263 21.29 -4.74 10.81
CA THR A 263 20.82 -3.70 9.90
C THR A 263 21.63 -2.42 9.99
N THR A 264 21.31 -1.45 9.13
CA THR A 264 21.94 -0.15 9.09
C THR A 264 21.46 0.75 10.24
N THR A 265 22.27 1.71 10.65
CA THR A 265 21.92 2.63 11.75
C THR A 265 20.76 3.58 11.41
N ASP A 266 20.47 3.79 10.14
CA ASP A 266 19.36 4.59 9.64
C ASP A 266 18.04 3.82 9.50
N ALA A 267 18.01 2.53 9.85
CA ALA A 267 16.79 1.71 9.86
C ALA A 267 15.79 2.19 10.92
N ILE A 268 16.29 2.63 12.08
CA ILE A 268 15.43 3.17 13.15
C ILE A 268 15.07 4.61 12.82
N GLY A 269 13.80 4.89 12.57
CA GLY A 269 13.29 6.15 12.06
C GLY A 269 13.39 6.26 10.52
N GLY A 270 13.93 5.24 9.85
CA GLY A 270 13.99 5.16 8.40
C GLY A 270 12.66 4.72 7.79
N GLU A 271 12.31 5.35 6.68
CA GLU A 271 11.17 4.98 5.84
C GLU A 271 11.58 3.89 4.83
N TYR A 272 10.60 3.28 4.16
CA TYR A 272 10.79 2.31 3.08
C TYR A 272 11.86 2.73 2.05
N GLY A 273 11.84 4.01 1.64
CA GLY A 273 12.82 4.54 0.67
C GLY A 273 14.27 4.45 1.16
N ALA A 274 14.52 4.57 2.46
CA ALA A 274 15.87 4.41 3.03
C ALA A 274 16.32 2.96 2.97
N ALA A 275 15.46 2.01 3.35
CA ALA A 275 15.71 0.58 3.26
C ALA A 275 15.98 0.13 1.81
N ALA A 276 15.14 0.55 0.86
CA ALA A 276 15.29 0.27 -0.56
C ALA A 276 16.62 0.83 -1.11
N ASN A 277 16.96 2.07 -0.79
CA ASN A 277 18.20 2.70 -1.24
C ASN A 277 19.45 2.02 -0.66
N ASN A 278 19.40 1.52 0.58
CA ASN A 278 20.50 0.74 1.15
C ASN A 278 20.75 -0.56 0.36
N PHE A 279 19.68 -1.23 -0.08
CA PHE A 279 19.79 -2.41 -0.94
C PHE A 279 20.26 -2.07 -2.36
N PHE A 280 19.68 -1.05 -3.01
CA PHE A 280 20.09 -0.61 -4.35
C PHE A 280 21.55 -0.17 -4.43
N ASN A 281 22.09 0.40 -3.35
CA ASN A 281 23.50 0.79 -3.26
C ASN A 281 24.41 -0.34 -2.77
N GLU A 282 23.94 -1.57 -2.70
CA GLU A 282 24.70 -2.76 -2.25
C GLU A 282 25.31 -2.59 -0.84
N LYS A 283 24.72 -1.73 0.01
CA LYS A 283 25.12 -1.56 1.41
C LYS A 283 24.61 -2.70 2.28
N THR A 284 23.49 -3.30 1.88
CA THR A 284 22.86 -4.43 2.54
C THR A 284 22.70 -5.58 1.56
N ALA A 285 22.78 -6.81 2.08
CA ALA A 285 22.73 -8.03 1.26
C ALA A 285 21.31 -8.55 1.01
N ILE A 286 20.35 -8.21 1.89
CA ILE A 286 18.98 -8.75 1.91
C ILE A 286 17.96 -7.62 2.05
N ILE A 287 16.83 -7.73 1.34
CA ILE A 287 15.64 -6.93 1.56
C ILE A 287 14.38 -7.79 1.43
N ALA A 288 13.50 -7.72 2.43
CA ALA A 288 12.15 -8.29 2.35
C ALA A 288 11.28 -7.41 1.46
N ASN A 289 10.78 -7.94 0.34
CA ASN A 289 9.95 -7.15 -0.58
C ASN A 289 9.26 -8.03 -1.64
N GLY A 290 8.40 -7.40 -2.45
CA GLY A 290 7.66 -8.04 -3.53
C GLY A 290 8.10 -7.63 -4.95
N PRO A 291 7.49 -8.23 -5.99
CA PRO A 291 7.89 -8.07 -7.39
C PRO A 291 7.85 -6.63 -7.92
N TRP A 292 7.02 -5.76 -7.36
CA TRP A 292 6.97 -4.32 -7.73
C TRP A 292 8.31 -3.60 -7.58
N MET A 293 9.27 -4.19 -6.83
CA MET A 293 10.62 -3.66 -6.72
C MET A 293 11.51 -4.05 -7.90
N VAL A 294 11.17 -5.14 -8.62
CA VAL A 294 12.04 -5.77 -9.62
C VAL A 294 12.34 -4.84 -10.80
N SER A 295 11.37 -4.04 -11.27
CA SER A 295 11.59 -3.09 -12.35
C SER A 295 12.71 -2.08 -12.02
N LYS A 296 12.89 -1.74 -10.73
CA LYS A 296 13.95 -0.84 -10.26
C LYS A 296 15.35 -1.48 -10.29
N PHE A 297 15.45 -2.81 -10.30
CA PHE A 297 16.72 -3.51 -10.42
C PHE A 297 17.33 -3.38 -11.83
N TYR A 298 16.54 -2.98 -12.81
CA TYR A 298 16.95 -2.74 -14.19
C TYR A 298 17.06 -1.24 -14.53
N ASP A 299 16.76 -0.36 -13.59
CA ASP A 299 16.84 1.10 -13.79
C ASP A 299 18.26 1.60 -13.52
N THR A 300 19.07 1.71 -14.56
CA THR A 300 20.48 2.15 -14.47
C THR A 300 20.67 3.60 -14.00
N SER A 301 19.59 4.35 -13.83
CA SER A 301 19.62 5.66 -13.15
C SER A 301 19.67 5.53 -11.62
N ILE A 302 19.33 4.35 -11.08
CA ILE A 302 19.23 4.06 -9.65
C ILE A 302 20.32 3.07 -9.21
N VAL A 303 20.57 2.04 -10.04
CA VAL A 303 21.46 0.91 -9.73
C VAL A 303 22.59 0.78 -10.76
N SER A 304 23.61 -0.06 -10.48
CA SER A 304 24.64 -0.40 -11.46
C SER A 304 24.09 -1.24 -12.62
N ASP A 305 24.73 -1.16 -13.78
CA ASP A 305 24.28 -1.87 -15.00
C ASP A 305 24.17 -3.40 -14.83
N ASP A 306 24.91 -3.98 -13.87
CA ASP A 306 24.95 -5.41 -13.56
C ASP A 306 24.13 -5.77 -12.31
N PHE A 307 23.41 -4.84 -11.72
CA PHE A 307 22.72 -5.04 -10.44
C PHE A 307 21.68 -6.18 -10.52
N ALA A 308 20.83 -6.19 -11.54
CA ALA A 308 19.80 -7.22 -11.70
C ALA A 308 20.39 -8.64 -11.78
N ASP A 309 21.57 -8.79 -12.42
CA ASP A 309 22.24 -10.08 -12.56
C ASP A 309 22.77 -10.62 -11.21
N LYS A 310 22.99 -9.73 -10.23
CA LYS A 310 23.43 -10.09 -8.88
C LYS A 310 22.29 -10.50 -7.96
N ILE A 311 21.03 -10.15 -8.30
CA ILE A 311 19.90 -10.37 -7.41
C ILE A 311 19.20 -11.69 -7.68
N ALA A 312 18.75 -12.34 -6.62
CA ALA A 312 17.86 -13.49 -6.67
C ALA A 312 16.74 -13.34 -5.63
N ALA A 313 15.64 -14.05 -5.87
CA ALA A 313 14.53 -14.16 -4.94
C ALA A 313 14.65 -15.43 -4.09
N ALA A 314 14.14 -15.40 -2.87
CA ALA A 314 14.00 -16.55 -2.00
C ALA A 314 12.70 -16.50 -1.20
N ALA A 315 12.19 -17.70 -0.85
CA ALA A 315 11.18 -17.84 0.19
C ALA A 315 11.84 -17.60 1.56
N TYR A 316 11.06 -17.12 2.52
CA TYR A 316 11.54 -17.01 3.89
C TYR A 316 11.82 -18.39 4.48
N PRO A 317 12.70 -18.47 5.51
CA PRO A 317 12.90 -19.70 6.26
C PRO A 317 11.60 -20.37 6.67
N GLY A 318 11.58 -21.72 6.66
CA GLY A 318 10.34 -22.49 6.81
C GLY A 318 9.53 -22.57 5.53
N ASN A 319 10.06 -22.12 4.39
CA ASN A 319 9.38 -22.05 3.09
C ASN A 319 8.05 -21.28 3.18
N VAL A 320 8.11 -20.09 3.82
CA VAL A 320 6.98 -19.16 3.97
C VAL A 320 7.02 -18.15 2.83
N MET A 321 5.87 -17.85 2.25
CA MET A 321 5.68 -16.75 1.31
C MET A 321 4.39 -16.00 1.62
N TYR A 322 4.40 -14.70 1.40
CA TYR A 322 3.14 -14.00 1.23
C TYR A 322 2.55 -14.41 -0.12
N ASN A 323 1.33 -14.88 -0.09
CA ASN A 323 0.63 -15.34 -1.29
C ASN A 323 -0.87 -15.15 -1.08
N SER A 324 -1.34 -13.92 -1.27
CA SER A 324 -2.72 -13.53 -1.00
C SER A 324 -3.28 -12.64 -2.09
N GLY A 325 -4.59 -12.61 -2.21
CA GLY A 325 -5.29 -11.57 -2.95
C GLY A 325 -5.33 -10.30 -2.12
N GLN A 326 -5.02 -9.17 -2.75
CA GLN A 326 -4.99 -7.91 -2.03
C GLN A 326 -5.49 -6.75 -2.87
N VAL A 327 -5.29 -5.59 -2.30
CA VAL A 327 -5.53 -4.25 -2.79
C VAL A 327 -6.68 -4.17 -3.78
N GLY A 328 -7.82 -3.74 -3.29
CA GLY A 328 -9.03 -3.60 -4.10
C GLY A 328 -9.39 -2.14 -4.38
N TRP A 329 -10.10 -1.96 -5.48
CA TRP A 329 -10.68 -0.69 -5.91
C TRP A 329 -12.10 -0.58 -5.37
N SER A 330 -12.33 0.36 -4.44
CA SER A 330 -13.63 0.61 -3.82
C SER A 330 -14.28 1.85 -4.40
N ILE A 331 -15.61 1.89 -4.36
CA ILE A 331 -16.42 3.02 -4.80
C ILE A 331 -17.17 3.58 -3.59
N ALA A 332 -17.05 4.89 -3.36
CA ALA A 332 -17.75 5.63 -2.33
C ALA A 332 -18.66 6.75 -2.90
N SER A 333 -18.91 6.73 -4.20
CA SER A 333 -19.81 7.66 -4.89
C SER A 333 -21.22 7.59 -4.32
N LYS A 334 -21.86 8.76 -4.18
CA LYS A 334 -23.16 8.92 -3.51
C LYS A 334 -24.36 9.02 -4.49
N THR A 335 -24.12 9.28 -5.77
CA THR A 335 -25.20 9.41 -6.76
C THR A 335 -25.11 8.34 -7.83
N PRO A 336 -26.24 7.88 -8.40
CA PRO A 336 -26.25 6.83 -9.42
C PRO A 336 -25.33 7.13 -10.61
N GLU A 337 -25.30 8.38 -11.07
CA GLU A 337 -24.48 8.81 -12.21
C GLU A 337 -22.99 8.71 -11.90
N LYS A 338 -22.58 9.09 -10.68
CA LYS A 338 -21.19 8.97 -10.23
C LYS A 338 -20.81 7.51 -9.98
N ILE A 339 -21.72 6.68 -9.46
CA ILE A 339 -21.50 5.23 -9.30
C ILE A 339 -21.26 4.61 -10.69
N GLU A 340 -22.08 4.91 -11.71
CA GLU A 340 -21.88 4.41 -13.07
C GLU A 340 -20.52 4.83 -13.64
N ALA A 341 -20.13 6.10 -13.47
CA ALA A 341 -18.83 6.60 -13.91
C ALA A 341 -17.65 5.90 -13.18
N SER A 342 -17.79 5.71 -11.87
CA SER A 342 -16.79 5.04 -11.03
C SER A 342 -16.64 3.56 -11.37
N LEU A 343 -17.76 2.85 -11.64
CA LEU A 343 -17.73 1.47 -12.13
C LEU A 343 -17.02 1.36 -13.48
N ALA A 344 -17.29 2.29 -14.40
CA ALA A 344 -16.58 2.32 -15.70
C ALA A 344 -15.08 2.52 -15.50
N PHE A 345 -14.67 3.42 -14.60
CA PHE A 345 -13.26 3.67 -14.30
C PHE A 345 -12.60 2.47 -13.62
N VAL A 346 -13.20 1.89 -12.59
CA VAL A 346 -12.67 0.71 -11.89
C VAL A 346 -12.54 -0.48 -12.87
N LYS A 347 -13.56 -0.72 -13.70
CA LYS A 347 -13.51 -1.78 -14.71
C LYS A 347 -12.38 -1.55 -15.74
N PHE A 348 -12.16 -0.31 -16.15
CA PHE A 348 -11.07 0.07 -17.05
C PHE A 348 -9.69 -0.16 -16.40
N MET A 349 -9.50 0.28 -15.15
CA MET A 349 -8.24 0.13 -14.43
C MET A 349 -7.91 -1.33 -14.10
N THR A 350 -8.94 -2.17 -13.91
CA THR A 350 -8.79 -3.62 -13.63
C THR A 350 -8.99 -4.50 -14.87
N SER A 351 -9.01 -3.93 -16.07
CA SER A 351 -9.06 -4.67 -17.32
C SER A 351 -7.78 -5.48 -17.54
N GLU A 352 -7.86 -6.53 -18.37
CA GLU A 352 -6.68 -7.35 -18.72
C GLU A 352 -5.55 -6.51 -19.31
N GLU A 353 -5.89 -5.56 -20.20
CA GLU A 353 -4.92 -4.63 -20.78
C GLU A 353 -4.21 -3.79 -19.71
N SER A 354 -4.97 -3.21 -18.75
CA SER A 354 -4.40 -2.41 -17.67
C SER A 354 -3.53 -3.24 -16.76
N GLN A 355 -3.98 -4.44 -16.38
CA GLN A 355 -3.21 -5.32 -15.50
C GLN A 355 -1.97 -5.90 -16.20
N LYS A 356 -2.04 -6.18 -17.51
CA LYS A 356 -0.87 -6.58 -18.30
C LYS A 356 0.16 -5.47 -18.34
N MET A 357 -0.26 -4.25 -18.60
CA MET A 357 0.61 -3.08 -18.60
C MET A 357 1.24 -2.82 -17.23
N ASP A 358 0.50 -2.97 -16.12
CA ASP A 358 1.03 -2.84 -14.76
C ASP A 358 2.08 -3.92 -14.45
N LEU A 359 1.81 -5.16 -14.85
CA LEU A 359 2.75 -6.27 -14.70
C LEU A 359 4.05 -6.03 -15.50
N GLU A 360 3.94 -5.60 -16.75
CA GLU A 360 5.09 -5.35 -17.64
C GLU A 360 5.91 -4.13 -17.23
N MET A 361 5.25 -3.03 -16.87
CA MET A 361 5.93 -1.78 -16.50
C MET A 361 6.42 -1.75 -15.05
N CYS A 362 5.58 -2.25 -14.13
CA CYS A 362 5.76 -2.05 -12.70
C CYS A 362 6.05 -3.35 -11.95
N SER A 363 6.01 -4.50 -12.64
CA SER A 363 6.16 -5.83 -12.04
C SER A 363 5.12 -6.14 -10.96
N VAL A 364 3.95 -5.51 -11.01
CA VAL A 364 2.83 -5.78 -10.11
C VAL A 364 2.09 -7.02 -10.61
N VAL A 365 2.03 -8.05 -9.76
CA VAL A 365 1.41 -9.33 -10.12
C VAL A 365 -0.11 -9.20 -10.06
N PRO A 366 -0.83 -9.45 -11.16
CA PRO A 366 -2.28 -9.36 -11.18
C PRO A 366 -2.94 -10.47 -10.34
N ASP A 367 -4.15 -10.19 -9.85
CA ASP A 367 -4.98 -11.17 -9.13
C ASP A 367 -5.42 -12.37 -10.01
N ARG A 368 -5.29 -12.23 -11.32
CA ARG A 368 -5.58 -13.26 -12.33
C ARG A 368 -4.37 -13.55 -13.22
N SER A 369 -4.36 -14.71 -13.86
CA SER A 369 -3.33 -15.03 -14.84
C SER A 369 -3.44 -14.14 -16.08
N ILE A 370 -2.32 -13.57 -16.52
CA ILE A 370 -2.18 -12.79 -17.75
C ILE A 370 -1.28 -13.57 -18.72
N GLU A 371 -1.84 -13.92 -19.88
CA GLU A 371 -1.08 -14.63 -20.91
C GLU A 371 -0.24 -13.67 -21.76
N GLY A 372 0.96 -14.10 -22.14
CA GLY A 372 1.84 -13.36 -23.07
C GLY A 372 2.33 -12.01 -22.57
N ALA A 373 2.43 -11.82 -21.25
CA ALA A 373 3.11 -10.67 -20.66
C ALA A 373 4.64 -10.84 -20.75
N ASP A 374 5.32 -9.76 -21.12
CA ASP A 374 6.79 -9.70 -21.12
C ASP A 374 7.27 -9.20 -19.74
N VAL A 375 7.65 -10.13 -18.87
CA VAL A 375 8.02 -9.85 -17.48
C VAL A 375 9.47 -10.20 -17.21
N TYR A 376 10.08 -9.50 -16.28
CA TYR A 376 11.42 -9.81 -15.81
C TYR A 376 11.48 -11.23 -15.23
N PRO A 377 12.55 -12.01 -15.53
CA PRO A 377 12.68 -13.38 -15.03
C PRO A 377 12.48 -13.50 -13.52
N LEU A 378 12.98 -12.56 -12.74
CA LEU A 378 12.91 -12.56 -11.28
C LEU A 378 11.44 -12.45 -10.76
N VAL A 379 10.53 -11.84 -11.52
CA VAL A 379 9.10 -11.84 -11.20
C VAL A 379 8.53 -13.25 -11.28
N ASN A 380 8.85 -13.97 -12.37
CA ASN A 380 8.43 -15.36 -12.55
C ASN A 380 9.04 -16.28 -11.46
N ASP A 381 10.29 -16.05 -11.08
CA ASP A 381 10.95 -16.79 -10.00
C ASP A 381 10.22 -16.57 -8.67
N THR A 382 9.84 -15.33 -8.36
CA THR A 382 9.09 -15.01 -7.13
C THR A 382 7.70 -15.66 -7.12
N ILE A 383 6.99 -15.63 -8.25
CA ILE A 383 5.69 -16.31 -8.40
C ILE A 383 5.86 -17.82 -8.19
N ALA A 384 6.89 -18.43 -8.80
CA ALA A 384 7.15 -19.86 -8.69
C ALA A 384 7.53 -20.30 -7.26
N LEU A 385 8.16 -19.41 -6.48
CA LEU A 385 8.41 -19.64 -5.04
C LEU A 385 7.09 -19.62 -4.25
N ALA A 386 6.22 -18.62 -4.50
CA ALA A 386 4.93 -18.53 -3.84
C ALA A 386 4.01 -19.72 -4.16
N ASP A 387 4.04 -20.23 -5.40
CA ASP A 387 3.28 -21.43 -5.80
C ASP A 387 3.76 -22.73 -5.14
N LYS A 388 4.97 -22.74 -4.61
CA LYS A 388 5.61 -23.90 -3.94
C LYS A 388 5.74 -23.72 -2.44
N ALA A 389 5.27 -22.62 -1.88
CA ALA A 389 5.37 -22.34 -0.46
C ALA A 389 4.65 -23.40 0.38
N SER A 390 5.27 -23.78 1.49
CA SER A 390 4.63 -24.67 2.47
C SER A 390 3.63 -23.91 3.34
N HIS A 391 3.91 -22.63 3.62
CA HIS A 391 3.06 -21.72 4.36
C HIS A 391 2.77 -20.48 3.52
N SER A 392 1.49 -20.17 3.37
CA SER A 392 1.01 -19.00 2.61
C SER A 392 0.28 -18.04 3.55
N ILE A 393 0.81 -16.83 3.68
CA ILE A 393 0.30 -15.84 4.64
C ILE A 393 -0.17 -14.56 3.95
N ASN A 394 -1.08 -13.86 4.61
CA ASN A 394 -1.44 -12.48 4.27
C ASN A 394 -0.52 -11.49 4.98
N ASP A 395 -0.35 -10.31 4.39
CA ASP A 395 0.26 -9.22 5.14
C ASP A 395 -0.69 -8.68 6.21
N TYR A 396 -0.11 -8.17 7.27
CA TYR A 396 -0.87 -7.73 8.43
C TYR A 396 -1.74 -6.49 8.15
N GLN A 397 -1.34 -5.62 7.24
CA GLN A 397 -2.11 -4.42 6.89
C GLN A 397 -3.46 -4.76 6.25
N SER A 398 -3.57 -5.96 5.65
CA SER A 398 -4.79 -6.43 5.03
C SER A 398 -5.81 -6.99 6.02
N LEU A 399 -5.35 -7.54 7.13
CA LEU A 399 -6.22 -8.32 8.03
C LEU A 399 -6.29 -7.79 9.46
N TRP A 400 -5.25 -7.10 9.97
CA TRP A 400 -5.26 -6.62 11.34
C TRP A 400 -6.07 -5.32 11.47
N GLN A 401 -6.56 -5.02 12.66
CA GLN A 401 -7.26 -3.77 12.95
C GLN A 401 -6.37 -2.57 12.61
N ALA A 402 -6.95 -1.53 12.00
CA ALA A 402 -6.18 -0.34 11.60
C ALA A 402 -5.43 0.30 12.78
N SER A 403 -6.03 0.30 13.98
CA SER A 403 -5.37 0.79 15.21
C SER A 403 -4.15 -0.04 15.61
N VAL A 404 -4.16 -1.35 15.36
CA VAL A 404 -3.00 -2.22 15.60
C VAL A 404 -1.91 -1.99 14.55
N VAL A 405 -2.28 -1.81 13.28
CA VAL A 405 -1.33 -1.47 12.22
C VAL A 405 -0.60 -0.16 12.54
N ASP A 406 -1.32 0.86 12.99
CA ASP A 406 -0.73 2.13 13.42
C ASP A 406 0.21 1.92 14.63
N GLU A 407 -0.17 1.08 15.61
CA GLU A 407 0.62 0.79 16.81
C GLU A 407 1.93 0.05 16.50
N VAL A 408 1.96 -0.82 15.50
CA VAL A 408 3.20 -1.51 15.07
C VAL A 408 4.31 -0.50 14.80
N SER A 409 4.03 0.55 14.03
CA SER A 409 5.02 1.59 13.70
C SER A 409 5.49 2.39 14.93
N VAL A 410 4.62 2.57 15.92
CA VAL A 410 4.96 3.23 17.19
C VAL A 410 5.89 2.35 18.05
N GLN A 411 5.65 1.03 18.06
CA GLN A 411 6.37 0.11 18.92
C GLN A 411 7.71 -0.36 18.35
N TYR A 412 7.90 -0.40 17.03
CA TYR A 412 9.16 -0.85 16.42
C TYR A 412 10.40 -0.09 16.91
N PRO A 413 10.44 1.24 16.97
CA PRO A 413 11.60 1.94 17.51
C PRO A 413 11.89 1.60 18.98
N LEU A 414 10.85 1.40 19.79
CA LEU A 414 11.00 1.02 21.19
C LEU A 414 11.57 -0.40 21.33
N LEU A 415 11.06 -1.33 20.54
CA LEU A 415 11.56 -2.70 20.46
C LEU A 415 13.02 -2.73 19.98
N ALA A 416 13.33 -2.00 18.92
CA ALA A 416 14.68 -1.92 18.34
C ALA A 416 15.74 -1.42 19.34
N TYR A 417 15.38 -0.40 20.14
CA TYR A 417 16.25 0.11 21.21
C TYR A 417 16.29 -0.77 22.45
N GLY A 418 15.45 -1.81 22.54
CA GLY A 418 15.31 -2.61 23.76
C GLY A 418 14.66 -1.85 24.92
N SER A 419 13.87 -0.81 24.60
CA SER A 419 13.11 -0.03 25.58
C SER A 419 11.88 -0.77 26.07
N ILE A 420 11.41 -1.73 25.30
CA ILE A 420 10.35 -2.69 25.63
C ILE A 420 10.81 -4.11 25.33
N SER A 421 10.24 -5.07 26.05
CA SER A 421 10.46 -6.49 25.76
C SER A 421 9.58 -6.98 24.59
N PRO A 422 9.87 -8.15 24.00
CA PRO A 422 9.00 -8.78 23.03
C PRO A 422 7.57 -9.04 23.53
N GLU A 423 7.42 -9.38 24.82
CA GLU A 423 6.14 -9.57 25.47
C GLU A 423 5.38 -8.24 25.60
N GLU A 424 6.05 -7.15 26.04
CA GLU A 424 5.47 -5.82 26.11
C GLU A 424 5.05 -5.30 24.72
N PHE A 425 5.80 -5.65 23.66
CA PHE A 425 5.40 -5.37 22.28
C PHE A 425 4.08 -6.05 21.94
N ALA A 426 3.93 -7.35 22.20
CA ALA A 426 2.71 -8.11 21.95
C ALA A 426 1.52 -7.61 22.78
N GLU A 427 1.76 -7.20 24.02
CA GLU A 427 0.75 -6.59 24.91
C GLU A 427 0.30 -5.22 24.39
N ALA A 428 1.23 -4.39 23.87
CA ALA A 428 0.90 -3.09 23.28
C ALA A 428 0.00 -3.25 22.06
N LEU A 429 0.33 -4.18 21.14
CA LEU A 429 -0.52 -4.47 19.98
C LEU A 429 -1.91 -4.97 20.40
N THR A 430 -1.99 -5.82 21.43
CA THR A 430 -3.29 -6.31 21.96
C THR A 430 -4.11 -5.17 22.57
N SER A 431 -3.44 -4.24 23.25
CA SER A 431 -4.09 -3.07 23.87
C SER A 431 -4.59 -2.05 22.85
N ALA A 432 -4.06 -2.07 21.62
CA ALA A 432 -4.48 -1.20 20.53
C ALA A 432 -5.74 -1.70 19.80
N ILE A 433 -6.21 -2.92 20.10
CA ILE A 433 -7.47 -3.44 19.54
C ILE A 433 -8.63 -2.55 19.99
N SER A 434 -9.36 -1.97 19.04
CA SER A 434 -10.44 -0.98 19.29
C SER A 434 -11.80 -1.48 18.77
#